data_45917ddcc101ce778f819529f7c31cf9
#
_entry.id   45917ddcc101ce778f819529f7c31cf9
#
_cell.length_a   1.000
_cell.length_b   1.000
_cell.length_c   1.000
_cell.angle_alpha   90.00
_cell.angle_beta   90.00
_cell.angle_gamma   90.00
#
_symmetry.space_group_name_H-M   'P 1'
#
loop_
_entity.id
_entity.type
_entity.pdbx_description
1 polymer ?
#
loop_
_entity_poly.entity_id
_entity_poly.type
_entity_poly.pdbx_seq_one_letter_code
_entity_poly.pdbx_strand_id
1 'polypeptide(L)'
;MTIIISGENVADLLTAGPGLLRIALGGGPANTAMAAAALGGEVSFAARFGSDAFGQAFRDRLDTAGVDLSHARDVAAPSALALATLDANGAASYDFWLEGAADFAATELPAVGRGDVQHLGSLVAYWPPGADVAQSWIERSQGTVTLDVNLRPIVLERQPDAVDRLERLVRRADVVKASDDDLRMAYPDTDPERTARGWLGLEGGRTSLVVITLGSDGAVGLTGDGRRVHVPAPKVEVADTIGAGDAAMGALLTRLASRGVSGVCDELEETLRFTVAVAALACTEAGAHAPSAREVEEYLADM
;
A
#
# COMPACT_ATOMS: atom_id res chain seq x y z
N MET A 1 -6.35 -15.34 10.47
CA MET A 1 -6.83 -13.94 10.53
C MET A 1 -6.96 -13.46 9.11
N THR A 2 -8.12 -12.94 8.74
CA THR A 2 -8.34 -12.40 7.39
C THR A 2 -7.73 -10.99 7.27
N ILE A 3 -7.07 -10.72 6.16
CA ILE A 3 -6.56 -9.41 5.79
C ILE A 3 -7.59 -8.77 4.86
N ILE A 4 -8.24 -7.70 5.32
CA ILE A 4 -9.27 -7.00 4.54
C ILE A 4 -8.68 -5.68 4.05
N ILE A 5 -8.51 -5.58 2.74
CA ILE A 5 -7.90 -4.42 2.08
C ILE A 5 -8.98 -3.65 1.33
N SER A 6 -9.00 -2.33 1.48
CA SER A 6 -9.78 -1.45 0.62
C SER A 6 -8.86 -0.47 -0.09
N GLY A 7 -9.10 -0.28 -1.38
CA GLY A 7 -8.29 0.62 -2.17
C GLY A 7 -8.64 0.62 -3.65
N GLU A 8 -7.88 1.39 -4.38
CA GLU A 8 -8.08 1.58 -5.82
C GLU A 8 -7.34 0.55 -6.68
N ASN A 9 -7.86 0.43 -7.90
CA ASN A 9 -7.20 -0.14 -9.07
C ASN A 9 -6.99 0.99 -10.08
N VAL A 10 -5.80 1.08 -10.66
CA VAL A 10 -5.48 2.13 -11.64
C VAL A 10 -4.88 1.49 -12.89
N ALA A 11 -5.42 1.77 -14.06
CA ALA A 11 -4.78 1.34 -15.29
C ALA A 11 -3.74 2.38 -15.71
N ASP A 12 -2.47 2.00 -15.60
CA ASP A 12 -1.34 2.82 -16.00
C ASP A 12 -1.13 2.69 -17.52
N LEU A 13 -1.23 3.81 -18.21
CA LEU A 13 -0.97 3.94 -19.63
C LEU A 13 0.47 4.44 -19.80
N LEU A 14 1.36 3.59 -20.27
CA LEU A 14 2.78 3.88 -20.39
C LEU A 14 3.12 4.13 -21.86
N THR A 15 3.81 5.22 -22.17
CA THR A 15 4.26 5.50 -23.53
C THR A 15 5.23 4.43 -24.02
N ALA A 16 4.94 3.79 -25.15
CA ALA A 16 5.70 2.67 -25.71
C ALA A 16 6.24 2.96 -27.12
N GLY A 17 6.23 4.23 -27.54
CA GLY A 17 6.63 4.71 -28.85
C GLY A 17 5.60 5.63 -29.47
N PRO A 18 5.84 6.19 -30.67
CA PRO A 18 4.92 7.12 -31.32
C PRO A 18 3.55 6.51 -31.54
N GLY A 19 2.52 7.08 -30.87
CA GLY A 19 1.14 6.63 -30.98
C GLY A 19 0.83 5.29 -30.33
N LEU A 20 1.73 4.73 -29.50
CA LEU A 20 1.55 3.46 -28.80
C LEU A 20 1.57 3.66 -27.29
N LEU A 21 0.64 3.02 -26.61
CA LEU A 21 0.59 2.92 -25.16
C LEU A 21 0.62 1.45 -24.78
N ARG A 22 1.44 1.12 -23.78
CA ARG A 22 1.40 -0.16 -23.06
C ARG A 22 0.53 0.03 -21.82
N ILE A 23 -0.38 -0.88 -21.59
CA ILE A 23 -1.23 -0.89 -20.41
C ILE A 23 -0.56 -1.73 -19.34
N ALA A 24 -0.46 -1.18 -18.12
CA ALA A 24 -0.12 -1.93 -16.92
C ALA A 24 -1.27 -1.80 -15.92
N LEU A 25 -1.70 -2.92 -15.37
CA LEU A 25 -2.71 -2.91 -14.31
C LEU A 25 -2.01 -2.65 -12.97
N GLY A 26 -2.29 -1.50 -12.38
CA GLY A 26 -1.70 -1.01 -11.15
C GLY A 26 -2.72 -0.80 -10.03
N GLY A 27 -2.37 0.08 -9.10
CA GLY A 27 -3.10 0.34 -7.86
C GLY A 27 -2.35 -0.24 -6.67
N GLY A 28 -1.80 0.63 -5.80
CA GLY A 28 -1.01 0.19 -4.64
C GLY A 28 -1.75 -0.83 -3.77
N PRO A 29 -3.01 -0.59 -3.36
CA PRO A 29 -3.77 -1.55 -2.57
C PRO A 29 -4.02 -2.89 -3.28
N ALA A 30 -4.26 -2.89 -4.59
CA ALA A 30 -4.43 -4.12 -5.37
C ALA A 30 -3.12 -4.93 -5.43
N ASN A 31 -1.99 -4.27 -5.66
CA ASN A 31 -0.66 -4.90 -5.62
C ASN A 31 -0.35 -5.47 -4.22
N THR A 32 -0.67 -4.72 -3.16
CA THR A 32 -0.53 -5.16 -1.77
C THR A 32 -1.38 -6.41 -1.49
N ALA A 33 -2.62 -6.46 -2.01
CA ALA A 33 -3.49 -7.63 -1.86
C ALA A 33 -2.89 -8.88 -2.52
N MET A 34 -2.39 -8.74 -3.74
CA MET A 34 -1.74 -9.85 -4.45
C MET A 34 -0.45 -10.29 -3.76
N ALA A 35 0.38 -9.36 -3.29
CA ALA A 35 1.60 -9.69 -2.56
C ALA A 35 1.30 -10.45 -1.26
N ALA A 36 0.31 -10.01 -0.48
CA ALA A 36 -0.10 -10.70 0.73
C ALA A 36 -0.66 -12.09 0.44
N ALA A 37 -1.46 -12.26 -0.64
CA ALA A 37 -2.00 -13.55 -1.06
C ALA A 37 -0.87 -14.51 -1.53
N ALA A 38 0.09 -14.03 -2.33
CA ALA A 38 1.24 -14.81 -2.79
C ALA A 38 2.12 -15.32 -1.63
N LEU A 39 2.14 -14.58 -0.51
CA LEU A 39 2.81 -14.95 0.73
C LEU A 39 1.96 -15.87 1.63
N GLY A 40 0.81 -16.36 1.14
CA GLY A 40 -0.07 -17.28 1.86
C GLY A 40 -1.05 -16.61 2.82
N GLY A 41 -1.23 -15.30 2.74
CA GLY A 41 -2.25 -14.57 3.51
C GLY A 41 -3.66 -14.89 3.03
N GLU A 42 -4.60 -14.97 3.97
CA GLU A 42 -6.04 -15.01 3.66
C GLU A 42 -6.52 -13.57 3.41
N VAL A 43 -6.62 -13.18 2.13
CA VAL A 43 -6.85 -11.79 1.72
C VAL A 43 -8.21 -11.61 1.08
N SER A 44 -8.97 -10.62 1.56
CA SER A 44 -10.20 -10.15 0.90
C SER A 44 -10.03 -8.69 0.45
N PHE A 45 -10.41 -8.40 -0.79
CA PHE A 45 -10.27 -7.06 -1.38
C PHE A 45 -11.63 -6.40 -1.60
N ALA A 46 -11.91 -5.37 -0.80
CA ALA A 46 -13.15 -4.59 -0.84
C ALA A 46 -13.05 -3.45 -1.87
N ALA A 47 -12.91 -3.81 -3.14
CA ALA A 47 -12.74 -2.88 -4.25
C ALA A 47 -14.07 -2.46 -4.90
N ARG A 48 -13.96 -1.48 -5.79
CA ARG A 48 -14.98 -1.12 -6.77
C ARG A 48 -14.40 -1.30 -8.15
N PHE A 49 -15.08 -2.07 -8.99
CA PHE A 49 -14.66 -2.30 -10.37
C PHE A 49 -15.56 -1.54 -11.31
N GLY A 50 -14.95 -0.85 -12.28
CA GLY A 50 -15.65 -0.21 -13.36
C GLY A 50 -16.36 -1.21 -14.27
N SER A 51 -17.41 -0.77 -14.96
CA SER A 51 -18.14 -1.58 -15.95
C SER A 51 -17.48 -1.58 -17.34
N ASP A 52 -16.16 -1.46 -17.38
CA ASP A 52 -15.34 -1.42 -18.60
C ASP A 52 -14.34 -2.59 -18.66
N ALA A 53 -13.56 -2.64 -19.75
CA ALA A 53 -12.57 -3.69 -19.95
C ALA A 53 -11.46 -3.69 -18.88
N PHE A 54 -11.14 -2.55 -18.30
CA PHE A 54 -10.15 -2.46 -17.23
C PHE A 54 -10.69 -3.05 -15.93
N GLY A 55 -11.96 -2.73 -15.58
CA GLY A 55 -12.61 -3.31 -14.40
C GLY A 55 -12.63 -4.84 -14.44
N GLN A 56 -12.94 -5.41 -15.63
CA GLN A 56 -12.87 -6.86 -15.81
C GLN A 56 -11.44 -7.39 -15.68
N ALA A 57 -10.47 -6.73 -16.30
CA ALA A 57 -9.06 -7.16 -16.23
C ALA A 57 -8.49 -7.09 -14.79
N PHE A 58 -8.86 -6.10 -14.00
CA PHE A 58 -8.50 -6.04 -12.58
C PHE A 58 -9.10 -7.18 -11.78
N ARG A 59 -10.39 -7.47 -12.01
CA ARG A 59 -11.06 -8.60 -11.36
C ARG A 59 -10.36 -9.93 -11.67
N ASP A 60 -10.10 -10.20 -12.94
CA ASP A 60 -9.45 -11.43 -13.40
C ASP A 60 -8.03 -11.59 -12.80
N ARG A 61 -7.28 -10.47 -12.72
CA ARG A 61 -5.94 -10.43 -12.14
C ARG A 61 -5.94 -10.79 -10.66
N LEU A 62 -6.83 -10.19 -9.87
CA LEU A 62 -6.96 -10.43 -8.43
C LEU A 62 -7.48 -11.84 -8.13
N ASP A 63 -8.48 -12.31 -8.87
CA ASP A 63 -9.02 -13.66 -8.75
C ASP A 63 -7.93 -14.72 -9.06
N THR A 64 -7.17 -14.51 -10.13
CA THR A 64 -6.02 -15.38 -10.49
C THR A 64 -4.95 -15.40 -9.40
N ALA A 65 -4.75 -14.29 -8.68
CA ALA A 65 -3.84 -14.20 -7.54
C ALA A 65 -4.39 -14.85 -6.25
N GLY A 66 -5.62 -15.38 -6.27
CA GLY A 66 -6.25 -16.02 -5.12
C GLY A 66 -6.81 -15.05 -4.08
N VAL A 67 -7.06 -13.80 -4.47
CA VAL A 67 -7.66 -12.79 -3.59
C VAL A 67 -9.18 -12.98 -3.56
N ASP A 68 -9.78 -13.06 -2.36
CA ASP A 68 -11.24 -13.11 -2.21
C ASP A 68 -11.89 -11.78 -2.59
N LEU A 69 -12.78 -11.81 -3.58
CA LEU A 69 -13.51 -10.65 -4.11
C LEU A 69 -14.97 -10.60 -3.63
N SER A 70 -15.36 -11.36 -2.61
CA SER A 70 -16.74 -11.39 -2.10
C SER A 70 -17.23 -10.02 -1.60
N HIS A 71 -16.32 -9.16 -1.17
CA HIS A 71 -16.59 -7.78 -0.77
C HIS A 71 -16.43 -6.74 -1.88
N ALA A 72 -15.99 -7.15 -3.05
CA ALA A 72 -15.92 -6.26 -4.21
C ALA A 72 -17.29 -5.99 -4.82
N ARG A 73 -17.45 -4.87 -5.50
CA ARG A 73 -18.69 -4.46 -6.17
C ARG A 73 -18.39 -3.89 -7.56
N ASP A 74 -19.23 -4.25 -8.51
CA ASP A 74 -19.25 -3.62 -9.82
C ASP A 74 -20.10 -2.35 -9.76
N VAL A 75 -19.61 -1.27 -10.35
CA VAL A 75 -20.31 0.02 -10.39
C VAL A 75 -20.35 0.56 -11.83
N ALA A 76 -21.43 1.25 -12.16
CA ALA A 76 -21.62 1.87 -13.49
C ALA A 76 -20.80 3.17 -13.60
N ALA A 77 -19.48 3.04 -13.47
CA ALA A 77 -18.51 4.12 -13.57
C ALA A 77 -17.26 3.60 -14.30
N PRO A 78 -16.46 4.46 -14.95
CA PRO A 78 -15.20 4.05 -15.58
C PRO A 78 -14.15 3.66 -14.52
N SER A 79 -13.20 2.82 -14.90
CA SER A 79 -12.00 2.56 -14.12
C SER A 79 -11.10 3.81 -14.06
N ALA A 80 -10.33 3.95 -12.96
CA ALA A 80 -9.33 5.00 -12.83
C ALA A 80 -8.16 4.77 -13.79
N LEU A 81 -7.65 5.85 -14.39
CA LEU A 81 -6.54 5.83 -15.33
C LEU A 81 -5.40 6.76 -14.86
N ALA A 82 -4.16 6.36 -15.15
CA ALA A 82 -2.99 7.22 -15.08
C ALA A 82 -2.20 7.12 -16.39
N LEU A 83 -1.83 8.24 -16.98
CA LEU A 83 -0.93 8.29 -18.14
C LEU A 83 0.46 8.71 -17.67
N ALA A 84 1.43 7.84 -17.83
CA ALA A 84 2.83 8.17 -17.59
C ALA A 84 3.49 8.59 -18.90
N THR A 85 4.02 9.81 -18.90
CA THR A 85 4.84 10.36 -19.99
C THR A 85 6.24 10.62 -19.51
N LEU A 86 7.24 10.35 -20.36
CA LEU A 86 8.62 10.66 -20.06
C LEU A 86 9.03 11.96 -20.78
N ASP A 87 9.67 12.86 -20.06
CA ASP A 87 10.27 14.04 -20.67
C ASP A 87 11.56 13.69 -21.44
N ALA A 88 12.20 14.69 -22.05
CA ALA A 88 13.45 14.51 -22.80
C ALA A 88 14.63 14.03 -21.93
N ASN A 89 14.55 14.15 -20.61
CA ASN A 89 15.55 13.72 -19.64
C ASN A 89 15.21 12.35 -19.02
N GLY A 90 14.05 11.76 -19.40
CA GLY A 90 13.57 10.50 -18.85
C GLY A 90 12.82 10.64 -17.52
N ALA A 91 12.52 11.86 -17.08
CA ALA A 91 11.68 12.07 -15.89
C ALA A 91 10.22 11.78 -16.21
N ALA A 92 9.58 10.98 -15.36
CA ALA A 92 8.16 10.63 -15.52
C ALA A 92 7.26 11.75 -15.00
N SER A 93 6.23 12.10 -15.78
CA SER A 93 5.08 12.89 -15.34
C SER A 93 3.82 12.06 -15.48
N TYR A 94 2.84 12.33 -14.63
CA TYR A 94 1.60 11.57 -14.59
C TYR A 94 0.39 12.47 -14.72
N ASP A 95 -0.49 12.14 -15.66
CA ASP A 95 -1.84 12.69 -15.75
C ASP A 95 -2.83 11.65 -15.21
N PHE A 96 -3.76 12.08 -14.35
CA PHE A 96 -4.72 11.18 -13.71
C PHE A 96 -6.16 11.52 -14.06
N TRP A 97 -6.96 10.49 -14.33
CA TRP A 97 -8.41 10.55 -14.47
C TRP A 97 -9.06 9.79 -13.33
N LEU A 98 -9.33 10.49 -12.23
CA LEU A 98 -9.84 9.94 -10.98
C LEU A 98 -11.28 10.38 -10.69
N GLU A 99 -11.70 11.55 -11.19
CA GLU A 99 -13.02 12.09 -10.97
C GLU A 99 -14.11 11.20 -11.56
N GLY A 100 -15.01 10.73 -10.70
CA GLY A 100 -16.10 9.84 -11.13
C GLY A 100 -15.66 8.40 -11.45
N ALA A 101 -14.39 8.05 -11.20
CA ALA A 101 -13.94 6.67 -11.38
C ALA A 101 -14.51 5.75 -10.30
N ALA A 102 -14.66 4.48 -10.67
CA ALA A 102 -15.28 3.44 -9.86
C ALA A 102 -14.70 3.33 -8.46
N ASP A 103 -13.39 3.34 -8.38
CA ASP A 103 -12.63 3.11 -7.14
C ASP A 103 -12.93 4.15 -6.05
N PHE A 104 -13.28 5.38 -6.45
CA PHE A 104 -13.56 6.48 -5.54
C PHE A 104 -15.06 6.71 -5.31
N ALA A 105 -15.92 5.82 -5.82
CA ALA A 105 -17.35 5.88 -5.57
C ALA A 105 -17.67 5.63 -4.09
N ALA A 106 -18.43 6.51 -3.49
CA ALA A 106 -18.85 6.35 -2.10
C ALA A 106 -19.75 5.11 -1.97
N THR A 107 -19.33 4.16 -1.13
CA THR A 107 -20.06 2.91 -0.87
C THR A 107 -19.77 2.41 0.54
N GLU A 108 -20.54 1.43 0.99
CA GLU A 108 -20.25 0.72 2.23
C GLU A 108 -19.03 -0.17 2.07
N LEU A 109 -18.23 -0.27 3.13
CA LEU A 109 -17.12 -1.20 3.27
C LEU A 109 -17.48 -2.25 4.33
N PRO A 110 -16.93 -3.48 4.23
CA PRO A 110 -17.29 -4.60 5.10
C PRO A 110 -16.95 -4.30 6.57
N ALA A 111 -17.69 -4.91 7.48
CA ALA A 111 -17.33 -4.87 8.89
C ALA A 111 -16.05 -5.66 9.13
N VAL A 112 -15.17 -5.13 9.99
CA VAL A 112 -13.90 -5.77 10.36
C VAL A 112 -14.02 -6.26 11.80
N GLY A 113 -13.82 -7.56 11.99
CA GLY A 113 -13.92 -8.23 13.27
C GLY A 113 -12.64 -8.10 14.12
N ARG A 114 -12.79 -8.45 15.40
CA ARG A 114 -11.64 -8.61 16.29
C ARG A 114 -10.79 -9.77 15.79
N GLY A 115 -9.51 -9.53 15.59
CA GLY A 115 -8.59 -10.54 15.07
C GLY A 115 -8.33 -10.44 13.57
N ASP A 116 -9.10 -9.64 12.81
CA ASP A 116 -8.78 -9.35 11.42
C ASP A 116 -7.82 -8.16 11.30
N VAL A 117 -7.12 -8.10 10.18
CA VAL A 117 -6.24 -6.99 9.82
C VAL A 117 -6.94 -6.17 8.75
N GLN A 118 -7.15 -4.89 9.03
CA GLN A 118 -7.73 -3.91 8.12
C GLN A 118 -6.64 -3.05 7.49
N HIS A 119 -6.63 -2.95 6.18
CA HIS A 119 -5.65 -2.14 5.47
C HIS A 119 -6.30 -1.08 4.59
N LEU A 120 -5.75 0.13 4.68
CA LEU A 120 -6.06 1.27 3.82
C LEU A 120 -4.75 1.94 3.39
N GLY A 121 -4.73 2.53 2.20
CA GLY A 121 -3.60 3.35 1.74
C GLY A 121 -3.82 3.92 0.35
N SER A 122 -2.84 4.70 -0.10
CA SER A 122 -2.78 5.28 -1.44
C SER A 122 -3.93 6.25 -1.73
N LEU A 123 -4.31 6.41 -2.99
CA LEU A 123 -5.25 7.45 -3.46
C LEU A 123 -6.61 7.39 -2.76
N VAL A 124 -7.17 6.20 -2.52
CA VAL A 124 -8.50 6.07 -1.89
C VAL A 124 -8.53 6.61 -0.46
N ALA A 125 -7.39 6.69 0.21
CA ALA A 125 -7.29 7.29 1.54
C ALA A 125 -7.49 8.82 1.53
N TYR A 126 -7.33 9.46 0.37
CA TYR A 126 -7.29 10.92 0.22
C TYR A 126 -8.34 11.48 -0.75
N TRP A 127 -8.86 10.66 -1.70
CA TRP A 127 -9.72 11.16 -2.77
C TRP A 127 -11.22 11.03 -2.45
N PRO A 128 -11.94 12.15 -2.21
CA PRO A 128 -13.37 12.11 -1.96
C PRO A 128 -14.17 11.66 -3.19
N PRO A 129 -15.38 11.07 -3.01
CA PRO A 129 -16.03 10.78 -1.73
C PRO A 129 -15.54 9.49 -1.08
N GLY A 130 -14.76 8.66 -1.76
CA GLY A 130 -14.25 7.39 -1.24
C GLY A 130 -13.46 7.53 0.06
N ALA A 131 -12.65 8.58 0.16
CA ALA A 131 -11.83 8.86 1.35
C ALA A 131 -12.67 9.09 2.63
N ASP A 132 -13.87 9.65 2.53
CA ASP A 132 -14.75 9.86 3.69
C ASP A 132 -15.34 8.54 4.17
N VAL A 133 -15.69 7.65 3.23
CA VAL A 133 -16.15 6.29 3.53
C VAL A 133 -15.02 5.47 4.14
N ALA A 134 -13.80 5.55 3.59
CA ALA A 134 -12.62 4.86 4.07
C ALA A 134 -12.23 5.33 5.48
N GLN A 135 -12.25 6.62 5.75
CA GLN A 135 -12.00 7.17 7.10
C GLN A 135 -13.04 6.64 8.10
N SER A 136 -14.32 6.72 7.77
CA SER A 136 -15.39 6.18 8.62
C SER A 136 -15.27 4.67 8.84
N TRP A 137 -14.76 3.93 7.85
CA TRP A 137 -14.51 2.50 7.94
C TRP A 137 -13.40 2.17 8.96
N ILE A 138 -12.30 2.92 8.91
CA ILE A 138 -11.22 2.80 9.90
C ILE A 138 -11.70 3.16 11.31
N GLU A 139 -12.48 4.22 11.45
CA GLU A 139 -13.00 4.67 12.76
C GLU A 139 -13.88 3.63 13.45
N ARG A 140 -14.60 2.82 12.67
CA ARG A 140 -15.48 1.75 13.20
C ARG A 140 -14.79 0.41 13.37
N SER A 141 -13.52 0.28 12.99
CA SER A 141 -12.79 -0.99 13.06
C SER A 141 -12.68 -1.54 14.47
N GLN A 142 -12.87 -2.85 14.59
CA GLN A 142 -12.57 -3.61 15.80
C GLN A 142 -11.28 -4.45 15.65
N GLY A 143 -10.73 -4.53 14.45
CA GLY A 143 -9.50 -5.23 14.13
C GLY A 143 -8.24 -4.39 14.27
N THR A 144 -7.12 -4.97 13.85
CA THR A 144 -5.85 -4.25 13.67
C THR A 144 -5.93 -3.36 12.44
N VAL A 145 -5.72 -2.07 12.60
CA VAL A 145 -5.74 -1.08 11.51
C VAL A 145 -4.34 -0.80 11.02
N THR A 146 -4.13 -0.90 9.72
CA THR A 146 -2.86 -0.57 9.07
C THR A 146 -3.07 0.51 8.01
N LEU A 147 -2.09 1.39 7.88
CA LEU A 147 -2.08 2.46 6.88
C LEU A 147 -0.78 2.41 6.08
N ASP A 148 -0.89 2.37 4.75
CA ASP A 148 0.22 2.73 3.85
C ASP A 148 0.00 4.16 3.37
N VAL A 149 0.88 5.07 3.73
CA VAL A 149 0.76 6.50 3.39
C VAL A 149 0.70 6.67 1.89
N ASN A 150 1.64 6.10 1.17
CA ASN A 150 1.70 6.00 -0.29
C ASN A 150 1.14 7.26 -0.99
N LEU A 151 1.63 8.43 -0.56
CA LEU A 151 1.16 9.74 -0.98
C LEU A 151 1.59 10.03 -2.42
N ARG A 152 0.74 10.69 -3.18
CA ARG A 152 1.04 11.08 -4.56
C ARG A 152 1.03 12.60 -4.69
N PRO A 153 1.91 13.21 -5.50
CA PRO A 153 1.91 14.67 -5.72
C PRO A 153 0.54 15.22 -6.07
N ILE A 154 -0.21 14.55 -6.92
CA ILE A 154 -1.57 14.94 -7.35
C ILE A 154 -2.54 15.07 -6.15
N VAL A 155 -2.33 14.30 -5.08
CA VAL A 155 -3.15 14.40 -3.86
C VAL A 155 -2.90 15.75 -3.18
N LEU A 156 -1.64 16.13 -2.98
CA LEU A 156 -1.31 17.43 -2.37
C LEU A 156 -1.73 18.62 -3.24
N GLU A 157 -1.69 18.45 -4.56
CA GLU A 157 -2.11 19.50 -5.51
C GLU A 157 -3.62 19.73 -5.50
N ARG A 158 -4.43 18.65 -5.36
CA ARG A 158 -5.88 18.74 -5.54
C ARG A 158 -6.69 18.54 -4.25
N GLN A 159 -6.08 18.07 -3.17
CA GLN A 159 -6.72 17.84 -1.88
C GLN A 159 -6.01 18.67 -0.80
N PRO A 160 -6.43 19.93 -0.57
CA PRO A 160 -5.74 20.84 0.35
C PRO A 160 -5.74 20.37 1.81
N ASP A 161 -6.65 19.44 2.18
CA ASP A 161 -6.75 18.84 3.51
C ASP A 161 -6.03 17.46 3.62
N ALA A 162 -5.25 17.09 2.61
CA ALA A 162 -4.63 15.76 2.53
C ALA A 162 -3.74 15.44 3.75
N VAL A 163 -2.93 16.40 4.21
CA VAL A 163 -2.06 16.19 5.38
C VAL A 163 -2.88 16.10 6.67
N ASP A 164 -3.90 16.92 6.84
CA ASP A 164 -4.80 16.84 8.00
C ASP A 164 -5.55 15.50 8.02
N ARG A 165 -5.96 15.00 6.84
CA ARG A 165 -6.57 13.69 6.69
C ARG A 165 -5.60 12.57 7.03
N LEU A 166 -4.36 12.65 6.54
CA LEU A 166 -3.28 11.72 6.89
C LEU A 166 -3.13 11.61 8.42
N GLU A 167 -3.07 12.74 9.13
CA GLU A 167 -2.93 12.72 10.59
C GLU A 167 -4.14 12.09 11.28
N ARG A 168 -5.37 12.32 10.77
CA ARG A 168 -6.58 11.65 11.30
C ARG A 168 -6.49 10.13 11.11
N LEU A 169 -6.04 9.67 9.95
CA LEU A 169 -5.88 8.24 9.66
C LEU A 169 -4.78 7.60 10.51
N VAL A 170 -3.62 8.27 10.63
CA VAL A 170 -2.51 7.83 11.49
C VAL A 170 -2.97 7.65 12.94
N ARG A 171 -3.74 8.58 13.51
CA ARG A 171 -4.27 8.45 14.88
C ARG A 171 -5.08 7.17 15.09
N ARG A 172 -5.67 6.62 14.03
CA ARG A 172 -6.54 5.43 14.06
C ARG A 172 -5.84 4.14 13.65
N ALA A 173 -4.67 4.25 13.03
CA ALA A 173 -3.87 3.09 12.65
C ALA A 173 -3.06 2.55 13.85
N ASP A 174 -2.98 1.23 13.97
CA ASP A 174 -2.07 0.56 14.91
C ASP A 174 -0.65 0.47 14.33
N VAL A 175 -0.57 0.32 12.99
CA VAL A 175 0.69 0.22 12.25
C VAL A 175 0.62 1.13 11.03
N VAL A 176 1.64 1.96 10.85
CA VAL A 176 1.77 2.85 9.68
C VAL A 176 3.04 2.49 8.91
N LYS A 177 2.92 2.31 7.59
CA LYS A 177 4.05 2.27 6.69
C LYS A 177 4.07 3.55 5.85
N ALA A 178 5.25 4.10 5.64
CA ALA A 178 5.50 5.21 4.73
C ALA A 178 6.87 5.03 4.07
N SER A 179 7.07 5.57 2.87
CA SER A 179 8.41 5.81 2.38
C SER A 179 8.97 7.10 2.98
N ASP A 180 10.29 7.24 2.98
CA ASP A 180 10.92 8.50 3.36
C ASP A 180 10.53 9.64 2.41
N ASP A 181 10.25 9.34 1.14
CA ASP A 181 9.72 10.29 0.16
C ASP A 181 8.29 10.74 0.51
N ASP A 182 7.40 9.82 0.94
CA ASP A 182 6.07 10.19 1.44
C ASP A 182 6.16 11.20 2.59
N LEU A 183 7.07 10.94 3.53
CA LEU A 183 7.25 11.78 4.70
C LEU A 183 7.84 13.15 4.35
N ARG A 184 8.83 13.19 3.45
CA ARG A 184 9.36 14.47 2.94
C ARG A 184 8.33 15.26 2.15
N MET A 185 7.47 14.57 1.40
CA MET A 185 6.41 15.22 0.64
C MET A 185 5.33 15.82 1.53
N ALA A 186 4.92 15.09 2.57
CA ALA A 186 3.90 15.55 3.51
C ALA A 186 4.45 16.62 4.49
N TYR A 187 5.73 16.52 4.88
CA TYR A 187 6.38 17.37 5.90
C TYR A 187 7.79 17.77 5.44
N PRO A 188 7.92 18.66 4.45
CA PRO A 188 9.20 18.97 3.80
C PRO A 188 10.28 19.56 4.73
N ASP A 189 9.87 20.19 5.82
CA ASP A 189 10.76 20.82 6.78
C ASP A 189 11.12 19.90 7.98
N THR A 190 10.73 18.63 7.94
CA THR A 190 10.90 17.69 9.05
C THR A 190 11.62 16.43 8.60
N ASP A 191 12.57 15.98 9.40
CA ASP A 191 13.22 14.69 9.20
C ASP A 191 12.19 13.53 9.27
N PRO A 192 12.25 12.55 8.35
CA PRO A 192 11.29 11.44 8.29
C PRO A 192 11.15 10.65 9.60
N GLU A 193 12.25 10.32 10.27
CA GLU A 193 12.17 9.61 11.56
C GLU A 193 11.57 10.50 12.67
N ARG A 194 11.81 11.79 12.62
CA ARG A 194 11.20 12.73 13.57
C ARG A 194 9.69 12.81 13.37
N THR A 195 9.23 12.84 12.13
CA THR A 195 7.78 12.78 11.80
C THR A 195 7.17 11.49 12.34
N ALA A 196 7.78 10.33 12.05
CA ALA A 196 7.32 9.03 12.50
C ALA A 196 7.26 8.91 14.03
N ARG A 197 8.25 9.46 14.74
CA ARG A 197 8.23 9.52 16.22
C ARG A 197 7.10 10.43 16.72
N GLY A 198 6.81 11.52 16.01
CA GLY A 198 5.66 12.38 16.30
C GLY A 198 4.34 11.61 16.21
N TRP A 199 4.20 10.74 15.20
CA TRP A 199 3.01 9.90 15.03
C TRP A 199 2.82 8.88 16.14
N LEU A 200 3.90 8.26 16.63
CA LEU A 200 3.87 7.35 17.78
C LEU A 200 3.47 8.05 19.09
N GLY A 201 3.69 9.36 19.20
CA GLY A 201 3.37 10.18 20.37
C GLY A 201 2.06 10.96 20.26
N LEU A 202 1.24 10.75 19.23
CA LEU A 202 -0.01 11.49 19.05
C LEU A 202 -0.99 11.22 20.20
N GLU A 203 -1.46 12.28 20.84
CA GLU A 203 -2.45 12.17 21.92
C GLU A 203 -3.75 11.51 21.42
N GLY A 204 -4.18 10.45 22.12
CA GLY A 204 -5.34 9.64 21.72
C GLY A 204 -5.10 8.77 20.48
N GLY A 205 -3.87 8.72 19.97
CA GLY A 205 -3.49 7.83 18.88
C GLY A 205 -3.31 6.39 19.32
N ARG A 206 -3.42 5.44 18.37
CA ARG A 206 -3.25 4.00 18.57
C ARG A 206 -1.92 3.49 18.01
N THR A 207 -1.18 4.31 17.25
CA THR A 207 0.01 3.90 16.51
C THR A 207 1.07 3.34 17.43
N SER A 208 1.39 2.07 17.25
CA SER A 208 2.38 1.32 18.03
C SER A 208 3.66 1.04 17.24
N LEU A 209 3.55 1.04 15.90
CA LEU A 209 4.66 0.78 14.98
C LEU A 209 4.57 1.70 13.76
N VAL A 210 5.69 2.32 13.42
CA VAL A 210 5.89 2.99 12.13
C VAL A 210 7.05 2.32 11.41
N VAL A 211 6.83 1.90 10.16
CA VAL A 211 7.86 1.35 9.27
C VAL A 211 8.12 2.37 8.17
N ILE A 212 9.37 2.86 8.09
CA ILE A 212 9.83 3.75 7.01
C ILE A 212 10.63 2.94 6.03
N THR A 213 10.20 2.86 4.77
CA THR A 213 10.99 2.27 3.69
C THR A 213 11.93 3.32 3.09
N LEU A 214 13.18 2.92 2.82
CA LEU A 214 14.30 3.79 2.41
C LEU A 214 14.85 3.39 1.04
N GLY A 215 14.03 2.75 0.19
CA GLY A 215 14.48 2.23 -1.10
C GLY A 215 15.66 1.27 -0.95
N SER A 216 16.78 1.56 -1.62
CA SER A 216 18.01 0.76 -1.57
C SER A 216 18.68 0.70 -0.19
N ASP A 217 18.33 1.60 0.72
CA ASP A 217 18.88 1.63 2.08
C ASP A 217 18.08 0.75 3.05
N GLY A 218 17.00 0.10 2.58
CA GLY A 218 16.21 -0.87 3.34
C GLY A 218 15.03 -0.28 4.08
N ALA A 219 14.88 -0.57 5.37
CA ALA A 219 13.77 -0.08 6.17
C ALA A 219 14.15 0.18 7.63
N VAL A 220 13.48 1.16 8.23
CA VAL A 220 13.55 1.48 9.67
C VAL A 220 12.20 1.21 10.30
N GLY A 221 12.17 0.46 11.39
CA GLY A 221 11.01 0.30 12.26
C GLY A 221 11.20 1.09 13.56
N LEU A 222 10.16 1.82 13.93
CA LEU A 222 10.07 2.63 15.14
C LEU A 222 8.86 2.18 15.95
N THR A 223 9.03 1.88 17.22
CA THR A 223 7.95 1.45 18.11
C THR A 223 7.61 2.50 19.17
N GLY A 224 6.39 2.43 19.71
CA GLY A 224 5.91 3.35 20.74
C GLY A 224 6.69 3.29 22.05
N ASP A 225 7.40 2.18 22.33
CA ASP A 225 8.32 2.03 23.48
C ASP A 225 9.72 2.63 23.23
N GLY A 226 9.93 3.25 22.07
CA GLY A 226 11.16 3.97 21.72
C GLY A 226 12.22 3.13 21.01
N ARG A 227 11.97 1.85 20.72
CA ARG A 227 12.90 1.03 19.91
C ARG A 227 13.04 1.58 18.50
N ARG A 228 14.25 1.42 17.96
CA ARG A 228 14.58 1.69 16.56
C ARG A 228 15.39 0.52 16.01
N VAL A 229 14.90 -0.06 14.94
CA VAL A 229 15.60 -1.12 14.21
C VAL A 229 15.77 -0.67 12.78
N HIS A 230 16.96 -0.81 12.21
CA HIS A 230 17.23 -0.61 10.78
C HIS A 230 17.71 -1.92 10.17
N VAL A 231 17.11 -2.29 9.05
CA VAL A 231 17.52 -3.45 8.26
C VAL A 231 17.85 -2.96 6.86
N PRO A 232 19.09 -3.16 6.39
CA PRO A 232 19.49 -2.76 5.04
C PRO A 232 18.79 -3.62 3.98
N ALA A 233 18.55 -3.05 2.81
CA ALA A 233 18.04 -3.82 1.69
C ALA A 233 19.09 -4.83 1.21
N PRO A 234 18.70 -6.07 0.91
CA PRO A 234 19.59 -7.01 0.30
C PRO A 234 19.89 -6.60 -1.16
N LYS A 235 21.08 -6.97 -1.64
CA LYS A 235 21.50 -6.65 -3.01
C LYS A 235 20.87 -7.66 -3.98
N VAL A 236 20.12 -7.14 -4.93
CA VAL A 236 19.52 -7.91 -6.02
C VAL A 236 19.81 -7.23 -7.38
N GLU A 237 19.67 -7.97 -8.46
CA GLU A 237 19.65 -7.39 -9.80
C GLU A 237 18.27 -6.77 -10.05
N VAL A 238 18.21 -5.46 -10.13
CA VAL A 238 16.94 -4.72 -10.23
C VAL A 238 16.49 -4.67 -11.70
N ALA A 239 15.33 -5.23 -11.98
CA ALA A 239 14.65 -5.12 -13.26
C ALA A 239 13.63 -3.95 -13.25
N ASP A 240 12.86 -3.78 -12.15
CA ASP A 240 11.87 -2.73 -11.98
C ASP A 240 11.67 -2.47 -10.48
N THR A 241 11.32 -1.27 -10.08
CA THR A 241 11.02 -0.92 -8.68
C THR A 241 9.52 -0.73 -8.42
N ILE A 242 8.69 -0.87 -9.46
CA ILE A 242 7.24 -0.73 -9.36
C ILE A 242 6.68 -1.81 -8.43
N GLY A 243 5.86 -1.40 -7.45
CA GLY A 243 5.23 -2.32 -6.52
C GLY A 243 6.10 -2.82 -5.36
N ALA A 244 7.39 -2.44 -5.27
CA ALA A 244 8.24 -2.84 -4.15
C ALA A 244 7.69 -2.39 -2.79
N GLY A 245 7.16 -1.18 -2.70
CA GLY A 245 6.49 -0.65 -1.52
C GLY A 245 5.22 -1.42 -1.17
N ASP A 246 4.45 -1.80 -2.21
CA ASP A 246 3.22 -2.58 -2.06
C ASP A 246 3.54 -4.01 -1.60
N ALA A 247 4.59 -4.61 -2.14
CA ALA A 247 5.09 -5.93 -1.72
C ALA A 247 5.59 -5.91 -0.27
N ALA A 248 6.33 -4.87 0.13
CA ALA A 248 6.72 -4.64 1.52
C ALA A 248 5.50 -4.55 2.45
N MET A 249 4.45 -3.83 2.02
CA MET A 249 3.22 -3.74 2.80
C MET A 249 2.52 -5.10 2.89
N GLY A 250 2.42 -5.86 1.79
CA GLY A 250 1.88 -7.21 1.77
C GLY A 250 2.60 -8.15 2.75
N ALA A 251 3.94 -8.08 2.81
CA ALA A 251 4.76 -8.81 3.77
C ALA A 251 4.44 -8.41 5.22
N LEU A 252 4.34 -7.12 5.50
CA LEU A 252 4.00 -6.63 6.83
C LEU A 252 2.60 -7.08 7.27
N LEU A 253 1.62 -7.07 6.36
CA LEU A 253 0.26 -7.54 6.61
C LEU A 253 0.22 -9.03 6.98
N THR A 254 0.97 -9.88 6.28
CA THR A 254 1.03 -11.32 6.59
C THR A 254 1.68 -11.59 7.95
N ARG A 255 2.71 -10.83 8.31
CA ARG A 255 3.31 -10.89 9.66
C ARG A 255 2.31 -10.44 10.73
N LEU A 256 1.57 -9.35 10.50
CA LEU A 256 0.53 -8.87 11.41
C LEU A 256 -0.61 -9.89 11.56
N ALA A 257 -1.06 -10.50 10.47
CA ALA A 257 -2.11 -11.52 10.50
C ALA A 257 -1.68 -12.78 11.28
N SER A 258 -0.39 -13.13 11.27
CA SER A 258 0.12 -14.33 11.96
C SER A 258 0.55 -14.08 13.41
N ARG A 259 1.08 -12.89 13.74
CA ARG A 259 1.73 -12.57 15.02
C ARG A 259 0.99 -11.51 15.85
N GLY A 260 0.06 -10.75 15.23
CA GLY A 260 -0.51 -9.55 15.82
C GLY A 260 0.50 -8.42 15.98
N VAL A 261 0.04 -7.24 16.39
CA VAL A 261 0.91 -6.04 16.55
C VAL A 261 2.00 -6.27 17.58
N SER A 262 1.68 -6.87 18.74
CA SER A 262 2.67 -7.13 19.79
C SER A 262 3.76 -8.06 19.28
N GLY A 263 3.41 -9.20 18.65
CA GLY A 263 4.40 -10.15 18.15
C GLY A 263 5.29 -9.54 17.06
N VAL A 264 4.73 -8.73 16.18
CA VAL A 264 5.51 -7.98 15.17
C VAL A 264 6.48 -6.99 15.84
N CYS A 265 6.03 -6.28 16.86
CA CYS A 265 6.90 -5.38 17.61
C CYS A 265 7.98 -6.16 18.37
N ASP A 266 7.68 -7.30 18.98
CA ASP A 266 8.65 -8.11 19.71
C ASP A 266 9.72 -8.69 18.77
N GLU A 267 9.33 -9.14 17.59
CA GLU A 267 10.16 -9.72 16.53
C GLU A 267 10.48 -8.68 15.43
N LEU A 268 10.65 -7.40 15.78
CA LEU A 268 10.72 -6.30 14.80
C LEU A 268 11.85 -6.48 13.76
N GLU A 269 13.04 -6.92 14.20
CA GLU A 269 14.17 -7.12 13.28
C GLU A 269 13.87 -8.23 12.27
N GLU A 270 13.29 -9.35 12.71
CA GLU A 270 12.91 -10.46 11.84
C GLU A 270 11.80 -10.04 10.87
N THR A 271 10.80 -9.30 11.37
CA THR A 271 9.73 -8.75 10.54
C THR A 271 10.28 -7.83 9.45
N LEU A 272 11.20 -6.92 9.79
CA LEU A 272 11.81 -6.03 8.81
C LEU A 272 12.70 -6.78 7.82
N ARG A 273 13.48 -7.78 8.25
CA ARG A 273 14.27 -8.65 7.35
C ARG A 273 13.38 -9.33 6.30
N PHE A 274 12.28 -9.91 6.75
CA PHE A 274 11.30 -10.49 5.86
C PHE A 274 10.71 -9.45 4.90
N THR A 275 10.29 -8.30 5.41
CA THR A 275 9.69 -7.21 4.63
C THR A 275 10.64 -6.69 3.53
N VAL A 276 11.92 -6.43 3.85
CA VAL A 276 12.88 -5.93 2.86
C VAL A 276 13.30 -7.01 1.86
N ALA A 277 13.32 -8.29 2.26
CA ALA A 277 13.58 -9.40 1.33
C ALA A 277 12.45 -9.53 0.29
N VAL A 278 11.19 -9.48 0.72
CA VAL A 278 10.04 -9.47 -0.19
C VAL A 278 10.08 -8.29 -1.14
N ALA A 279 10.34 -7.08 -0.63
CA ALA A 279 10.47 -5.88 -1.46
C ALA A 279 11.61 -5.99 -2.48
N ALA A 280 12.75 -6.54 -2.10
CA ALA A 280 13.89 -6.72 -2.97
C ALA A 280 13.59 -7.76 -4.08
N LEU A 281 12.99 -8.89 -3.72
CA LEU A 281 12.56 -9.90 -4.71
C LEU A 281 11.51 -9.34 -5.67
N ALA A 282 10.59 -8.51 -5.21
CA ALA A 282 9.64 -7.84 -6.09
C ALA A 282 10.33 -6.98 -7.16
N CYS A 283 11.51 -6.45 -6.87
CA CYS A 283 12.30 -5.67 -7.83
C CYS A 283 13.05 -6.49 -8.89
N THR A 284 13.12 -7.82 -8.78
CA THR A 284 13.87 -8.67 -9.73
C THR A 284 13.12 -8.97 -11.02
N GLU A 285 11.84 -8.65 -11.09
CA GLU A 285 10.99 -8.82 -12.27
C GLU A 285 10.34 -7.50 -12.70
N ALA A 286 9.94 -7.41 -13.97
CA ALA A 286 9.31 -6.21 -14.50
C ALA A 286 7.85 -6.08 -14.04
N GLY A 287 7.45 -4.88 -13.63
CA GLY A 287 6.12 -4.56 -13.11
C GLY A 287 5.95 -4.92 -11.64
N ALA A 288 4.72 -4.81 -11.13
CA ALA A 288 4.43 -5.12 -9.73
C ALA A 288 4.40 -6.65 -9.51
N HIS A 289 5.59 -7.23 -9.39
CA HIS A 289 5.76 -8.65 -9.07
C HIS A 289 5.42 -8.93 -7.60
N ALA A 290 4.74 -10.06 -7.35
CA ALA A 290 4.38 -10.55 -6.02
C ALA A 290 5.12 -11.86 -5.75
N PRO A 291 6.28 -11.84 -5.07
CA PRO A 291 7.06 -13.05 -4.79
C PRO A 291 6.25 -14.03 -3.93
N SER A 292 6.30 -15.31 -4.27
CA SER A 292 5.64 -16.36 -3.49
C SER A 292 6.37 -16.63 -2.16
N ALA A 293 5.65 -17.19 -1.19
CA ALA A 293 6.24 -17.60 0.09
C ALA A 293 7.47 -18.48 -0.10
N ARG A 294 7.43 -19.41 -1.07
CA ARG A 294 8.54 -20.31 -1.38
C ARG A 294 9.78 -19.57 -1.88
N GLU A 295 9.63 -18.64 -2.81
CA GLU A 295 10.75 -17.82 -3.32
C GLU A 295 11.41 -17.01 -2.19
N VAL A 296 10.60 -16.47 -1.29
CA VAL A 296 11.11 -15.71 -0.13
C VAL A 296 11.82 -16.62 0.87
N GLU A 297 11.28 -17.82 1.16
CA GLU A 297 11.93 -18.80 2.02
C GLU A 297 13.26 -19.28 1.46
N GLU A 298 13.32 -19.63 0.17
CA GLU A 298 14.54 -20.02 -0.54
C GLU A 298 15.58 -18.89 -0.48
N TYR A 299 15.17 -17.65 -0.77
CA TYR A 299 16.05 -16.50 -0.72
C TYR A 299 16.63 -16.22 0.68
N LEU A 300 15.79 -16.27 1.71
CA LEU A 300 16.23 -16.05 3.09
C LEU A 300 17.13 -17.16 3.63
N ALA A 301 17.01 -18.40 3.10
CA ALA A 301 17.88 -19.51 3.47
C ALA A 301 19.29 -19.38 2.89
N ASP A 302 19.45 -18.65 1.76
CA ASP A 302 20.72 -18.43 1.06
C ASP A 302 21.48 -17.18 1.57
N MET A 303 20.85 -16.36 2.45
CA MET A 303 21.45 -15.16 3.08
C MET A 303 22.22 -15.48 4.36
#